data_bbd84b6698cfebbc52faae2c8fbf93bb
#
_entry.id   bbd84b6698cfebbc52faae2c8fbf93bb
#
_cell.length_a   1.000
_cell.length_b   1.000
_cell.length_c   1.000
_cell.angle_alpha   90.00
_cell.angle_beta   90.00
_cell.angle_gamma   90.00
#
_symmetry.space_group_name_H-M   'P 1'
#
loop_
_entity.id
_entity.type
_entity.pdbx_description
1 polymer ?
#
loop_
_entity_poly.entity_id
_entity_poly.type
_entity_poly.pdbx_seq_one_letter_code
_entity_poly.pdbx_strand_id
1 'polypeptide(L)'
;FDREGKQIGKHRKVHLFDIDVKGGQTFKESDTLTAGDSDTVFDTEFGKMGVMLCFDIRFPELSRMMVNDGARIVFVPAAFNMTTGPAHWELSFRTRALDNQIYMVGCAPARDVSAGYISWGHSIVTDPWGRVTGMLDENEGILLAELDMDYEEQVREELPLLKSRRKDIYQLAKNLINSGNSTESSPVL
;
A
#
# COMPACT_ATOMS: atom_id res chain seq x y z
N PHE A 1 -15.21 2.69 -7.06
CA PHE A 1 -16.62 2.88 -7.38
C PHE A 1 -17.40 1.68 -6.83
N ASP A 2 -18.61 1.90 -6.32
CA ASP A 2 -19.53 0.85 -5.91
C ASP A 2 -20.28 0.24 -7.11
N ARG A 3 -21.24 -0.67 -6.84
CA ARG A 3 -22.02 -1.35 -7.88
C ARG A 3 -22.93 -0.41 -8.67
N GLU A 4 -23.32 0.72 -8.08
CA GLU A 4 -24.12 1.78 -8.69
C GLU A 4 -23.28 2.81 -9.47
N GLY A 5 -21.94 2.64 -9.47
CA GLY A 5 -21.02 3.55 -10.14
C GLY A 5 -20.71 4.83 -9.35
N LYS A 6 -21.06 4.88 -8.05
CA LYS A 6 -20.72 5.99 -7.18
C LYS A 6 -19.27 5.86 -6.71
N GLN A 7 -18.52 6.96 -6.76
CA GLN A 7 -17.16 6.98 -6.21
C GLN A 7 -17.21 6.88 -4.69
N ILE A 8 -16.65 5.79 -4.13
CA ILE A 8 -16.59 5.53 -2.68
C ILE A 8 -15.22 5.84 -2.07
N GLY A 9 -14.20 6.02 -2.89
CA GLY A 9 -12.87 6.40 -2.44
C GLY A 9 -12.03 6.96 -3.58
N LYS A 10 -11.02 7.75 -3.22
CA LYS A 10 -10.01 8.28 -4.12
C LYS A 10 -8.68 8.35 -3.37
N HIS A 11 -7.69 7.64 -3.85
CA HIS A 11 -6.34 7.71 -3.29
C HIS A 11 -5.47 8.63 -4.13
N ARG A 12 -4.71 9.48 -3.46
CA ARG A 12 -3.59 10.23 -4.02
C ARG A 12 -2.31 9.66 -3.42
N LYS A 13 -1.34 9.32 -4.27
CA LYS A 13 -0.05 8.78 -3.83
C LYS A 13 0.57 9.67 -2.76
N VAL A 14 0.81 9.13 -1.58
CA VAL A 14 1.33 9.88 -0.43
C VAL A 14 2.84 10.08 -0.56
N HIS A 15 3.56 9.04 -0.98
CA HIS A 15 5.01 9.09 -1.11
C HIS A 15 5.39 9.11 -2.59
N LEU A 16 5.83 10.27 -3.07
CA LEU A 16 6.31 10.40 -4.45
C LEU A 16 7.64 9.69 -4.63
N PHE A 17 7.82 9.10 -5.81
CA PHE A 17 9.01 8.33 -6.14
C PHE A 17 10.10 9.26 -6.67
N ASP A 18 10.84 9.88 -5.75
CA ASP A 18 12.00 10.68 -6.03
C ASP A 18 13.24 9.88 -5.65
N ILE A 19 13.99 9.42 -6.64
CA ILE A 19 15.21 8.63 -6.44
C ILE A 19 16.36 9.18 -7.25
N ASP A 20 17.55 9.08 -6.69
CA ASP A 20 18.81 9.33 -7.35
C ASP A 20 19.81 8.25 -6.93
N VAL A 21 19.88 7.18 -7.73
CA VAL A 21 20.75 6.04 -7.46
C VAL A 21 22.07 6.22 -8.23
N LYS A 22 23.15 6.39 -7.52
CA LYS A 22 24.50 6.56 -8.12
C LYS A 22 24.83 5.42 -9.08
N GLY A 23 25.00 5.74 -10.36
CA GLY A 23 25.21 4.75 -11.43
C GLY A 23 23.98 3.95 -11.84
N GLY A 24 22.79 4.34 -11.36
CA GLY A 24 21.50 3.71 -11.64
C GLY A 24 20.49 4.71 -12.20
N GLN A 25 19.25 4.57 -11.75
CA GLN A 25 18.12 5.38 -12.21
C GLN A 25 17.98 6.65 -11.37
N THR A 26 17.80 7.79 -12.04
CA THR A 26 17.30 9.03 -11.45
C THR A 26 15.88 9.24 -11.94
N PHE A 27 14.95 9.46 -11.02
CA PHE A 27 13.55 9.71 -11.34
C PHE A 27 12.92 10.64 -10.28
N LYS A 28 12.11 11.58 -10.71
CA LYS A 28 11.55 12.60 -9.81
C LYS A 28 10.09 12.89 -10.13
N GLU A 29 9.20 12.18 -9.43
CA GLU A 29 7.76 12.39 -9.59
C GLU A 29 7.32 13.77 -9.10
N SER A 30 8.01 14.34 -8.12
CA SER A 30 7.67 15.66 -7.56
C SER A 30 7.80 16.81 -8.56
N ASP A 31 8.47 16.62 -9.69
CA ASP A 31 8.54 17.63 -10.74
C ASP A 31 7.20 17.82 -11.47
N THR A 32 6.32 16.81 -11.43
CA THR A 32 5.03 16.82 -12.17
C THR A 32 3.82 16.48 -11.30
N LEU A 33 4.02 15.87 -10.14
CA LEU A 33 2.95 15.41 -9.25
C LEU A 33 3.02 16.09 -7.89
N THR A 34 1.85 16.24 -7.27
CA THR A 34 1.70 16.68 -5.88
C THR A 34 1.31 15.49 -5.02
N ALA A 35 2.02 15.26 -3.92
CA ALA A 35 1.72 14.20 -2.98
C ALA A 35 0.30 14.30 -2.39
N GLY A 36 -0.26 13.16 -2.04
CA GLY A 36 -1.45 13.07 -1.20
C GLY A 36 -1.11 13.41 0.25
N ASP A 37 -2.14 13.70 1.03
CA ASP A 37 -2.06 14.17 2.42
C ASP A 37 -2.75 13.22 3.41
N SER A 38 -3.29 12.12 2.92
CA SER A 38 -4.04 11.16 3.73
C SER A 38 -3.92 9.74 3.18
N ASP A 39 -4.08 8.75 4.04
CA ASP A 39 -4.36 7.39 3.65
C ASP A 39 -5.80 7.26 3.13
N THR A 40 -6.09 6.14 2.48
CA THR A 40 -7.42 5.90 1.90
C THR A 40 -7.94 4.55 2.32
N VAL A 41 -8.96 4.56 3.17
CA VAL A 41 -9.75 3.39 3.57
C VAL A 41 -11.22 3.69 3.30
N PHE A 42 -11.94 2.74 2.73
CA PHE A 42 -13.35 2.89 2.39
C PHE A 42 -14.13 1.62 2.73
N ASP A 43 -15.42 1.80 3.02
CA ASP A 43 -16.33 0.71 3.31
C ASP A 43 -16.80 0.04 2.03
N THR A 44 -16.87 -1.29 2.05
CA THR A 44 -17.47 -2.12 1.02
C THR A 44 -18.39 -3.15 1.64
N GLU A 45 -19.18 -3.83 0.84
CA GLU A 45 -20.01 -4.97 1.29
C GLU A 45 -19.16 -6.15 1.83
N PHE A 46 -17.87 -6.20 1.53
CA PHE A 46 -16.92 -7.23 2.00
C PHE A 46 -16.03 -6.75 3.16
N GLY A 47 -16.36 -5.60 3.76
CA GLY A 47 -15.57 -4.97 4.81
C GLY A 47 -14.75 -3.78 4.32
N LYS A 48 -13.89 -3.27 5.19
CA LYS A 48 -13.04 -2.11 4.88
C LYS A 48 -11.83 -2.50 4.04
N MET A 49 -11.60 -1.72 2.99
CA MET A 49 -10.48 -1.90 2.07
C MET A 49 -9.64 -0.63 1.98
N GLY A 50 -8.34 -0.81 1.77
CA GLY A 50 -7.39 0.27 1.56
C GLY A 50 -6.80 0.27 0.16
N VAL A 51 -6.29 1.41 -0.27
CA VAL A 51 -5.52 1.56 -1.52
C VAL A 51 -4.24 2.31 -1.25
N MET A 52 -3.13 1.80 -1.77
CA MET A 52 -1.81 2.43 -1.82
C MET A 52 -1.35 2.48 -3.27
N LEU A 53 -0.42 3.36 -3.61
CA LEU A 53 0.15 3.44 -4.95
C LEU A 53 1.66 3.20 -4.94
N CYS A 54 2.09 2.10 -5.56
CA CYS A 54 3.48 1.79 -5.89
C CYS A 54 4.45 2.04 -4.72
N PHE A 55 5.13 3.18 -4.70
CA PHE A 55 6.14 3.54 -3.71
C PHE A 55 5.62 3.57 -2.27
N ASP A 56 4.33 3.80 -2.08
CA ASP A 56 3.68 3.82 -0.76
C ASP A 56 3.87 2.52 0.03
N ILE A 57 3.97 1.35 -0.64
CA ILE A 57 4.14 0.05 0.04
C ILE A 57 5.44 -0.04 0.83
N ARG A 58 6.44 0.78 0.49
CA ARG A 58 7.75 0.78 1.18
C ARG A 58 7.68 1.38 2.58
N PHE A 59 6.62 2.12 2.88
CA PHE A 59 6.41 2.82 4.16
C PHE A 59 5.44 2.02 5.03
N PRO A 60 5.94 1.28 6.04
CA PRO A 60 5.11 0.43 6.90
C PRO A 60 4.07 1.23 7.70
N GLU A 61 4.36 2.50 7.95
CA GLU A 61 3.47 3.40 8.68
C GLU A 61 2.13 3.55 7.97
N LEU A 62 2.14 3.72 6.64
CA LEU A 62 0.91 3.97 5.87
C LEU A 62 -0.03 2.74 5.92
N SER A 63 0.51 1.54 5.67
CA SER A 63 -0.30 0.32 5.77
C SER A 63 -0.83 0.09 7.19
N ARG A 64 -0.02 0.41 8.20
CA ARG A 64 -0.44 0.31 9.60
C ARG A 64 -1.55 1.30 9.95
N MET A 65 -1.51 2.52 9.42
CA MET A 65 -2.59 3.50 9.59
C MET A 65 -3.89 2.99 9.00
N MET A 66 -3.85 2.47 7.77
CA MET A 66 -5.02 1.87 7.13
C MET A 66 -5.62 0.72 7.95
N VAL A 67 -4.79 -0.13 8.54
CA VAL A 67 -5.26 -1.24 9.39
C VAL A 67 -5.80 -0.73 10.73
N ASN A 68 -5.24 0.32 11.30
CA ASN A 68 -5.82 0.97 12.47
C ASN A 68 -7.22 1.55 12.19
N ASP A 69 -7.50 1.95 10.93
CA ASP A 69 -8.80 2.40 10.46
C ASP A 69 -9.73 1.23 10.05
N GLY A 70 -9.23 0.01 10.15
CA GLY A 70 -9.99 -1.22 9.95
C GLY A 70 -9.84 -1.87 8.58
N ALA A 71 -8.90 -1.44 7.73
CA ALA A 71 -8.64 -2.12 6.46
C ALA A 71 -8.23 -3.59 6.69
N ARG A 72 -8.87 -4.50 5.97
CA ARG A 72 -8.62 -5.95 5.98
C ARG A 72 -7.94 -6.41 4.69
N ILE A 73 -8.13 -5.66 3.62
CA ILE A 73 -7.53 -5.89 2.30
C ILE A 73 -6.94 -4.56 1.84
N VAL A 74 -5.71 -4.58 1.32
CA VAL A 74 -5.08 -3.39 0.73
C VAL A 74 -4.65 -3.70 -0.70
N PHE A 75 -5.16 -2.90 -1.64
CA PHE A 75 -4.81 -2.96 -3.05
C PHE A 75 -3.65 -2.02 -3.34
N VAL A 76 -2.70 -2.49 -4.14
CA VAL A 76 -1.48 -1.74 -4.49
C VAL A 76 -1.22 -1.84 -5.99
N PRO A 77 -1.84 -0.99 -6.81
CA PRO A 77 -1.38 -0.80 -8.19
C PRO A 77 0.06 -0.28 -8.18
N ALA A 78 0.98 -0.98 -8.85
CA ALA A 78 2.40 -0.64 -8.78
C ALA A 78 3.18 -1.18 -9.98
N ALA A 79 4.21 -0.44 -10.39
CA ALA A 79 5.18 -0.87 -11.37
C ALA A 79 6.59 -0.76 -10.78
N PHE A 80 7.14 -1.86 -10.28
CA PHE A 80 8.53 -1.92 -9.88
C PHE A 80 9.42 -2.13 -11.11
N ASN A 81 10.59 -1.54 -11.12
CA ASN A 81 11.57 -1.70 -12.19
C ASN A 81 12.35 -3.03 -12.04
N MET A 82 13.18 -3.33 -13.04
CA MET A 82 13.98 -4.56 -13.10
C MET A 82 15.06 -4.65 -12.01
N THR A 83 15.43 -3.53 -11.37
CA THR A 83 16.40 -3.52 -10.26
C THR A 83 15.74 -3.88 -8.94
N THR A 84 14.62 -3.25 -8.64
CA THR A 84 13.95 -3.39 -7.35
C THR A 84 12.85 -4.45 -7.36
N GLY A 85 12.32 -4.80 -8.51
CA GLY A 85 11.28 -5.82 -8.65
C GLY A 85 11.72 -7.17 -8.09
N PRO A 86 12.80 -7.78 -8.61
CA PRO A 86 13.27 -9.08 -8.14
C PRO A 86 13.59 -9.12 -6.64
N ALA A 87 14.14 -8.04 -6.11
CA ALA A 87 14.60 -7.99 -4.73
C ALA A 87 13.53 -7.59 -3.72
N HIS A 88 12.58 -6.73 -4.11
CA HIS A 88 11.69 -6.08 -3.16
C HIS A 88 10.21 -6.34 -3.36
N TRP A 89 9.77 -6.75 -4.56
CA TRP A 89 8.35 -6.89 -4.88
C TRP A 89 7.65 -7.85 -3.92
N GLU A 90 7.96 -9.13 -4.00
CA GLU A 90 7.37 -10.16 -3.16
C GLU A 90 7.60 -9.89 -1.68
N LEU A 91 8.83 -9.52 -1.31
CA LEU A 91 9.19 -9.23 0.08
C LEU A 91 8.32 -8.13 0.68
N SER A 92 8.07 -7.03 -0.07
CA SER A 92 7.24 -5.92 0.41
C SER A 92 5.81 -6.35 0.66
N PHE A 93 5.19 -7.09 -0.26
CA PHE A 93 3.82 -7.57 -0.10
C PHE A 93 3.69 -8.54 1.07
N ARG A 94 4.57 -9.52 1.16
CA ARG A 94 4.60 -10.50 2.25
C ARG A 94 4.79 -9.84 3.61
N THR A 95 5.74 -8.90 3.71
CA THR A 95 6.00 -8.22 4.98
C THR A 95 4.81 -7.35 5.40
N ARG A 96 4.22 -6.57 4.48
CA ARG A 96 3.04 -5.75 4.82
C ARG A 96 1.83 -6.59 5.20
N ALA A 97 1.62 -7.73 4.54
CA ALA A 97 0.59 -8.68 4.91
C ALA A 97 0.82 -9.26 6.32
N LEU A 98 2.04 -9.74 6.60
CA LEU A 98 2.41 -10.33 7.88
C LEU A 98 2.33 -9.31 9.03
N ASP A 99 2.97 -8.15 8.90
CA ASP A 99 3.03 -7.11 9.93
C ASP A 99 1.64 -6.63 10.37
N ASN A 100 0.70 -6.62 9.43
CA ASN A 100 -0.63 -6.07 9.59
C ASN A 100 -1.72 -7.14 9.68
N GLN A 101 -1.38 -8.40 9.43
CA GLN A 101 -2.31 -9.54 9.42
C GLN A 101 -3.54 -9.27 8.55
N ILE A 102 -3.27 -8.91 7.27
CA ILE A 102 -4.25 -8.57 6.25
C ILE A 102 -3.91 -9.22 4.91
N TYR A 103 -4.86 -9.20 3.99
CA TYR A 103 -4.56 -9.50 2.59
C TYR A 103 -3.93 -8.29 1.89
N MET A 104 -2.86 -8.55 1.11
CA MET A 104 -2.27 -7.56 0.21
C MET A 104 -2.42 -8.03 -1.23
N VAL A 105 -2.90 -7.14 -2.09
CA VAL A 105 -3.17 -7.43 -3.51
C VAL A 105 -2.37 -6.45 -4.36
N GLY A 106 -1.36 -6.96 -5.05
CA GLY A 106 -0.51 -6.19 -5.96
C GLY A 106 -0.94 -6.37 -7.41
N CYS A 107 -1.21 -5.28 -8.11
CA CYS A 107 -1.48 -5.29 -9.53
C CYS A 107 -0.36 -4.57 -10.27
N ALA A 108 0.36 -5.28 -11.13
CA ALA A 108 1.46 -4.76 -11.93
C ALA A 108 1.14 -4.83 -13.43
N PRO A 109 1.61 -3.87 -14.24
CA PRO A 109 1.55 -4.02 -15.69
C PRO A 109 2.44 -5.18 -16.15
N ALA A 110 2.02 -5.87 -17.21
CA ALA A 110 2.87 -6.85 -17.89
C ALA A 110 4.17 -6.18 -18.38
N ARG A 111 5.23 -6.99 -18.50
CA ARG A 111 6.54 -6.49 -18.92
C ARG A 111 6.56 -6.25 -20.42
N ASP A 112 6.90 -5.02 -20.79
CA ASP A 112 7.26 -4.67 -22.16
C ASP A 112 8.74 -4.24 -22.17
N VAL A 113 9.58 -5.06 -22.78
CA VAL A 113 11.03 -4.81 -22.87
C VAL A 113 11.39 -3.68 -23.84
N SER A 114 10.45 -3.25 -24.67
CA SER A 114 10.61 -2.12 -25.58
C SER A 114 10.20 -0.77 -24.99
N ALA A 115 9.52 -0.80 -23.83
CA ALA A 115 9.06 0.40 -23.16
C ALA A 115 10.22 1.21 -22.54
N GLY A 116 10.05 2.52 -22.44
CA GLY A 116 11.00 3.39 -21.76
C GLY A 116 11.14 3.12 -20.26
N TYR A 117 10.11 2.54 -19.65
CA TYR A 117 10.13 2.02 -18.28
C TYR A 117 9.71 0.55 -18.31
N ILE A 118 10.65 -0.34 -18.02
CA ILE A 118 10.41 -1.78 -18.02
C ILE A 118 9.92 -2.22 -16.65
N SER A 119 8.65 -2.64 -16.58
CA SER A 119 8.03 -3.16 -15.36
C SER A 119 8.51 -4.58 -15.04
N TRP A 120 8.62 -4.88 -13.75
CA TRP A 120 8.89 -6.24 -13.27
C TRP A 120 7.73 -7.21 -13.57
N GLY A 121 6.47 -6.72 -13.59
CA GLY A 121 5.28 -7.55 -13.67
C GLY A 121 4.94 -8.20 -12.32
N HIS A 122 4.52 -9.47 -12.35
CA HIS A 122 4.33 -10.33 -11.19
C HIS A 122 3.21 -9.87 -10.26
N SER A 123 2.01 -9.56 -10.79
CA SER A 123 0.83 -9.32 -9.95
C SER A 123 0.70 -10.40 -8.88
N ILE A 124 0.39 -10.02 -7.63
CA ILE A 124 0.55 -10.90 -6.48
C ILE A 124 -0.60 -10.75 -5.49
N VAL A 125 -0.96 -11.85 -4.83
CA VAL A 125 -1.83 -11.86 -3.64
C VAL A 125 -1.09 -12.54 -2.50
N THR A 126 -1.10 -11.90 -1.33
CA THR A 126 -0.53 -12.47 -0.10
C THR A 126 -1.57 -12.49 1.01
N ASP A 127 -1.52 -13.52 1.84
CA ASP A 127 -2.44 -13.75 2.93
C ASP A 127 -1.95 -13.15 4.27
N PRO A 128 -2.79 -13.10 5.31
CA PRO A 128 -2.46 -12.55 6.63
C PRO A 128 -1.28 -13.23 7.34
N TRP A 129 -0.88 -14.44 6.91
CA TRP A 129 0.31 -15.15 7.40
C TRP A 129 1.59 -14.77 6.65
N GLY A 130 1.50 -13.93 5.61
CA GLY A 130 2.61 -13.54 4.75
C GLY A 130 2.97 -14.57 3.68
N ARG A 131 2.08 -15.52 3.35
CA ARG A 131 2.27 -16.46 2.24
C ARG A 131 1.79 -15.83 0.94
N VAL A 132 2.46 -16.15 -0.15
CA VAL A 132 1.96 -15.86 -1.50
C VAL A 132 0.89 -16.92 -1.83
N THR A 133 -0.35 -16.48 -1.99
CA THR A 133 -1.49 -17.35 -2.36
C THR A 133 -1.74 -17.38 -3.85
N GLY A 134 -1.20 -16.40 -4.58
CA GLY A 134 -1.21 -16.37 -6.03
C GLY A 134 -0.24 -15.33 -6.57
N MET A 135 0.41 -15.63 -7.68
CA MET A 135 1.30 -14.70 -8.36
C MET A 135 1.33 -15.04 -9.87
N LEU A 136 1.24 -14.01 -10.70
CA LEU A 136 1.52 -14.11 -12.13
C LEU A 136 3.02 -14.04 -12.39
N ASP A 137 3.41 -14.37 -13.60
CA ASP A 137 4.73 -14.06 -14.14
C ASP A 137 4.77 -12.61 -14.71
N GLU A 138 5.67 -12.34 -15.61
CA GLU A 138 5.81 -11.04 -16.28
C GLU A 138 4.84 -10.80 -17.43
N ASN A 139 4.08 -11.79 -17.84
CA ASN A 139 3.19 -11.71 -19.00
C ASN A 139 1.82 -11.15 -18.63
N GLU A 140 1.03 -10.83 -19.66
CA GLU A 140 -0.39 -10.51 -19.48
C GLU A 140 -1.15 -11.73 -18.93
N GLY A 141 -2.00 -11.51 -17.95
CA GLY A 141 -2.78 -12.57 -17.35
C GLY A 141 -3.83 -12.07 -16.37
N ILE A 142 -4.69 -12.99 -15.94
CA ILE A 142 -5.71 -12.75 -14.91
C ILE A 142 -5.40 -13.68 -13.75
N LEU A 143 -5.25 -13.10 -12.56
CA LEU A 143 -5.11 -13.82 -11.30
C LEU A 143 -6.45 -13.76 -10.56
N LEU A 144 -7.06 -14.92 -10.34
CA LEU A 144 -8.21 -15.07 -9.47
C LEU A 144 -7.74 -15.65 -8.13
N ALA A 145 -8.15 -15.02 -7.05
CA ALA A 145 -7.83 -15.46 -5.70
C ALA A 145 -9.06 -15.36 -4.81
N GLU A 146 -9.24 -16.36 -3.98
CA GLU A 146 -10.21 -16.37 -2.90
C GLU A 146 -9.56 -15.81 -1.63
N LEU A 147 -10.23 -14.86 -0.96
CA LEU A 147 -9.77 -14.23 0.26
C LEU A 147 -10.67 -14.69 1.41
N ASP A 148 -10.15 -15.60 2.24
CA ASP A 148 -10.84 -16.15 3.39
C ASP A 148 -10.74 -15.20 4.58
N MET A 149 -11.82 -14.49 4.87
CA MET A 149 -11.87 -13.51 5.95
C MET A 149 -11.95 -14.15 7.33
N ASP A 150 -12.44 -15.38 7.43
CA ASP A 150 -12.45 -16.14 8.69
C ASP A 150 -11.02 -16.58 9.03
N TYR A 151 -10.22 -16.96 8.03
CA TYR A 151 -8.79 -17.24 8.20
C TYR A 151 -8.02 -16.01 8.70
N GLU A 152 -8.33 -14.81 8.22
CA GLU A 152 -7.72 -13.58 8.74
C GLU A 152 -8.00 -13.40 10.24
N GLU A 153 -9.23 -13.63 10.66
CA GLU A 153 -9.62 -13.54 12.08
C GLU A 153 -8.90 -14.59 12.92
N GLN A 154 -8.84 -15.83 12.45
CA GLN A 154 -8.09 -16.91 13.09
C GLN A 154 -6.61 -16.52 13.29
N VAL A 155 -5.93 -16.02 12.25
CA VAL A 155 -4.52 -15.57 12.33
C VAL A 155 -4.34 -14.49 13.40
N ARG A 156 -5.26 -13.53 13.48
CA ARG A 156 -5.23 -12.45 14.47
C ARG A 156 -5.49 -12.92 15.91
N GLU A 157 -6.22 -14.01 16.07
CA GLU A 157 -6.46 -14.63 17.38
C GLU A 157 -5.28 -15.47 17.83
N GLU A 158 -4.75 -16.33 16.96
CA GLU A 158 -3.66 -17.26 17.26
C GLU A 158 -2.31 -16.54 17.44
N LEU A 159 -2.06 -15.49 16.68
CA LEU A 159 -0.85 -14.66 16.76
C LEU A 159 -1.23 -13.18 16.90
N PRO A 160 -1.57 -12.69 18.09
CA PRO A 160 -2.23 -11.38 18.27
C PRO A 160 -1.27 -10.18 18.13
N LEU A 161 -0.59 -10.01 17.00
CA LEU A 161 0.40 -8.94 16.78
C LEU A 161 -0.20 -7.56 16.98
N LEU A 162 -1.40 -7.31 16.44
CA LEU A 162 -2.06 -6.01 16.52
C LEU A 162 -2.48 -5.65 17.95
N LYS A 163 -2.94 -6.65 18.73
CA LYS A 163 -3.35 -6.48 20.13
C LYS A 163 -2.16 -6.33 21.07
N SER A 164 -1.03 -6.99 20.75
CA SER A 164 0.18 -7.02 21.58
C SER A 164 1.05 -5.77 21.44
N ARG A 165 0.68 -4.82 20.60
CA ARG A 165 1.45 -3.57 20.42
C ARG A 165 1.51 -2.76 21.71
N ARG A 166 2.70 -2.30 22.05
CA ARG A 166 2.99 -1.51 23.25
C ARG A 166 2.64 -0.02 23.02
N LYS A 167 1.31 0.28 23.03
CA LYS A 167 0.81 1.64 22.84
C LYS A 167 1.22 2.62 23.92
N ASP A 168 1.74 2.11 25.04
CA ASP A 168 2.35 2.85 26.14
C ASP A 168 3.79 3.30 25.82
N ILE A 169 4.48 2.65 24.86
CA ILE A 169 5.85 2.98 24.46
C ILE A 169 5.89 3.75 23.13
N TYR A 170 5.02 3.38 22.18
CA TYR A 170 4.98 4.02 20.88
C TYR A 170 3.54 4.12 20.36
N GLN A 171 3.27 5.17 19.61
CA GLN A 171 1.98 5.39 18.98
C GLN A 171 2.16 5.89 17.56
N LEU A 172 1.42 5.29 16.63
CA LEU A 172 1.26 5.81 15.27
C LEU A 172 -0.11 6.50 15.21
N ALA A 173 -0.10 7.80 14.96
CA ALA A 173 -1.30 8.61 14.85
C ALA A 173 -1.28 9.42 13.55
N LYS A 174 -2.47 9.69 13.01
CA LYS A 174 -2.62 10.63 11.91
C LYS A 174 -2.42 12.05 12.42
N ASN A 175 -1.65 12.85 11.68
CA ASN A 175 -1.65 14.28 11.90
C ASN A 175 -3.00 14.82 11.46
N LEU A 176 -3.80 15.33 12.38
CA LEU A 176 -4.99 16.12 12.06
C LEU A 176 -4.48 17.43 11.47
N ILE A 177 -4.41 17.52 10.16
CA ILE A 177 -4.22 18.80 9.48
C ILE A 177 -5.49 19.59 9.79
N ASN A 178 -5.36 20.60 10.67
CA ASN A 178 -6.43 21.55 10.94
C ASN A 178 -6.80 22.24 9.62
N SER A 179 -7.84 21.79 8.98
CA SER A 179 -8.51 22.52 7.93
C SER A 179 -9.27 23.71 8.59
N GLY A 180 -8.56 24.80 8.81
CA GLY A 180 -9.19 26.06 9.29
C GLY A 180 -8.37 26.75 10.38
N ASN A 181 -7.42 27.57 10.01
CA ASN A 181 -7.25 28.98 10.33
C ASN A 181 -5.81 29.43 10.03
N SER A 182 -5.65 30.04 8.87
CA SER A 182 -4.59 31.03 8.69
C SER A 182 -4.92 32.25 9.56
N THR A 183 -4.42 32.26 10.78
CA THR A 183 -4.19 33.51 11.51
C THR A 183 -2.71 33.59 11.79
N GLU A 184 -2.11 34.55 11.12
CA GLU A 184 -0.76 35.04 11.36
C GLU A 184 -0.50 35.18 12.86
N SER A 185 0.61 34.65 13.33
CA SER A 185 1.32 35.21 14.48
C SER A 185 2.80 35.33 14.12
N SER A 186 3.19 36.59 13.97
CA SER A 186 4.56 37.05 13.77
C SER A 186 5.53 36.52 14.81
N PRO A 187 6.82 36.39 14.47
CA PRO A 187 7.82 35.96 15.42
C PRO A 187 8.11 37.10 16.40
N VAL A 188 8.10 36.79 17.66
CA VAL A 188 8.70 37.63 18.68
C VAL A 188 10.01 36.97 19.12
N LEU A 189 11.11 37.68 18.72
CA LEU A 189 12.50 37.69 19.24
C LEU A 189 13.18 36.33 19.50
#